data_14f57f89c351dbe6a35b9b0318cda175
#
_entry.id   14f57f89c351dbe6a35b9b0318cda175
#
_cell.length_a   1.000
_cell.length_b   1.000
_cell.length_c   1.000
_cell.angle_alpha   90.00
_cell.angle_beta   90.00
_cell.angle_gamma   90.00
#
_symmetry.space_group_name_H-M   'P 1'
#
loop_
_entity.id
_entity.type
_entity.pdbx_description
1 polymer ?
#
loop_
_entity_poly.entity_id
_entity_poly.type
_entity_poly.pdbx_seq_one_letter_code
_entity_poly.pdbx_strand_id
1 'polypeptide(L)'
;MGVLKTALEWMLRFFYDLSGSYGIAIILLTLAIRLILAPLTLSQSKSMEAMKALQPEMQALQARYKDKPEEYQRKVMELYQEHKVNPLGGCLPMLVQLPFLWALFAVLREFDFGTGFLWLTSLSAPDPLYILPILSAVTTYIQMMMTSADASQKSMMFIMPVFIGYISINFPAGLVIYWVVSNLF
;
A
#
# COMPACT_ATOMS: atom_id res chain seq x y z
N MET A 1 18.22 8.61 3.53
CA MET A 1 18.10 7.58 2.50
C MET A 1 19.12 6.45 2.70
N GLY A 2 20.43 6.75 2.90
CA GLY A 2 21.46 5.71 3.04
C GLY A 2 21.22 4.71 4.18
N VAL A 3 20.91 5.19 5.36
CA VAL A 3 20.71 4.31 6.54
C VAL A 3 19.57 3.32 6.34
N LEU A 4 18.43 3.78 5.79
CA LEU A 4 17.28 2.90 5.54
C LEU A 4 17.62 1.85 4.48
N LYS A 5 18.32 2.24 3.40
CA LYS A 5 18.78 1.30 2.35
C LYS A 5 19.70 0.24 2.96
N THR A 6 20.73 0.65 3.71
CA THR A 6 21.66 -0.28 4.34
C THR A 6 20.96 -1.23 5.34
N ALA A 7 19.99 -0.73 6.11
CA ALA A 7 19.22 -1.56 7.02
C ALA A 7 18.39 -2.61 6.26
N LEU A 8 17.72 -2.21 5.16
CA LEU A 8 16.95 -3.13 4.33
C LEU A 8 17.83 -4.19 3.64
N GLU A 9 19.02 -3.79 3.15
CA GLU A 9 19.99 -4.74 2.58
C GLU A 9 20.47 -5.75 3.62
N TRP A 10 20.79 -5.29 4.81
CA TRP A 10 21.20 -6.18 5.90
C TRP A 10 20.09 -7.16 6.28
N MET A 11 18.87 -6.69 6.45
CA MET A 11 17.71 -7.54 6.74
C MET A 11 17.43 -8.53 5.61
N LEU A 12 17.54 -8.10 4.35
CA LEU A 12 17.34 -8.97 3.19
C LEU A 12 18.37 -10.09 3.16
N ARG A 13 19.67 -9.78 3.41
CA ARG A 13 20.73 -10.78 3.52
C ARG A 13 20.50 -11.74 4.68
N PHE A 14 20.15 -11.24 5.85
CA PHE A 14 19.83 -12.05 7.01
C PHE A 14 18.69 -13.06 6.73
N PHE A 15 17.61 -12.61 6.10
CA PHE A 15 16.51 -13.51 5.73
C PHE A 15 16.87 -14.45 4.58
N TYR A 16 17.77 -14.07 3.71
CA TYR A 16 18.31 -14.96 2.69
C TYR A 16 19.17 -16.07 3.31
N ASP A 17 20.05 -15.75 4.22
CA ASP A 17 20.89 -16.73 4.93
C ASP A 17 20.03 -17.75 5.69
N LEU A 18 18.86 -17.32 6.18
CA LEU A 18 17.92 -18.17 6.88
C LEU A 18 17.08 -19.06 5.95
N SER A 19 16.68 -18.54 4.79
CA SER A 19 15.69 -19.20 3.90
C SER A 19 16.29 -19.84 2.65
N GLY A 20 17.50 -19.44 2.27
CA GLY A 20 18.16 -19.85 1.02
C GLY A 20 17.50 -19.32 -0.25
N SER A 21 16.53 -18.41 -0.16
CA SER A 21 15.78 -17.87 -1.29
C SER A 21 15.49 -16.38 -1.13
N TYR A 22 15.87 -15.57 -2.10
CA TYR A 22 15.57 -14.13 -2.09
C TYR A 22 14.08 -13.82 -2.18
N GLY A 23 13.29 -14.63 -2.87
CA GLY A 23 11.83 -14.44 -2.90
C GLY A 23 11.21 -14.63 -1.49
N ILE A 24 11.62 -15.65 -0.76
CA ILE A 24 11.21 -15.86 0.64
C ILE A 24 11.76 -14.76 1.53
N ALA A 25 13.00 -14.34 1.31
CA ALA A 25 13.63 -13.25 2.07
C ALA A 25 12.84 -11.94 1.93
N ILE A 26 12.34 -11.59 0.73
CA ILE A 26 11.50 -10.42 0.49
C ILE A 26 10.17 -10.56 1.24
N ILE A 27 9.56 -11.73 1.24
CA ILE A 27 8.32 -11.99 1.99
C ILE A 27 8.55 -11.79 3.49
N LEU A 28 9.58 -12.41 4.04
CA LEU A 28 9.93 -12.28 5.47
C LEU A 28 10.29 -10.84 5.84
N LEU A 29 11.02 -10.14 4.98
CA LEU A 29 11.32 -8.72 5.15
C LEU A 29 10.03 -7.89 5.21
N THR A 30 9.09 -8.15 4.30
CA THR A 30 7.80 -7.47 4.27
C THR A 30 7.02 -7.69 5.57
N LEU A 31 6.97 -8.93 6.04
CA LEU A 31 6.32 -9.29 7.31
C LEU A 31 6.98 -8.60 8.51
N ALA A 32 8.31 -8.58 8.56
CA ALA A 32 9.05 -7.91 9.62
C ALA A 32 8.76 -6.40 9.64
N ILE A 33 8.77 -5.74 8.48
CA ILE A 33 8.41 -4.31 8.36
C ILE A 33 6.97 -4.08 8.83
N ARG A 34 6.03 -4.93 8.42
CA ARG A 34 4.62 -4.84 8.83
C ARG A 34 4.44 -5.02 10.33
N LEU A 35 5.15 -5.94 10.95
CA LEU A 35 5.13 -6.13 12.40
C LEU A 35 5.69 -4.91 13.14
N ILE A 36 6.80 -4.34 12.68
CA ILE A 36 7.37 -3.13 13.26
C ILE A 36 6.40 -1.94 13.15
N LEU A 37 5.70 -1.83 12.03
CA LEU A 37 4.73 -0.76 11.77
C LEU A 37 3.33 -1.07 12.32
N ALA A 38 3.09 -2.27 12.87
CA ALA A 38 1.78 -2.70 13.35
C ALA A 38 1.14 -1.70 14.36
N PRO A 39 1.84 -1.17 15.38
CA PRO A 39 1.23 -0.22 16.30
C PRO A 39 0.76 1.07 15.60
N LEU A 40 1.51 1.53 14.60
CA LEU A 40 1.13 2.67 13.77
C LEU A 40 -0.09 2.35 12.90
N THR A 41 -0.10 1.18 12.27
CA THR A 41 -1.21 0.72 11.42
C THR A 41 -2.51 0.55 12.22
N LEU A 42 -2.42 0.01 13.45
CA LEU A 42 -3.59 -0.11 14.34
C LEU A 42 -4.17 1.26 14.73
N SER A 43 -3.32 2.25 15.01
CA SER A 43 -3.79 3.61 15.26
C SER A 43 -4.48 4.23 14.04
N GLN A 44 -3.95 3.99 12.86
CA GLN A 44 -4.52 4.44 11.58
C GLN A 44 -5.86 3.75 11.29
N SER A 45 -5.98 2.45 11.54
CA SER A 45 -7.22 1.68 11.38
C SER A 45 -8.36 2.24 12.23
N LYS A 46 -8.07 2.66 13.47
CA LYS A 46 -9.06 3.32 14.34
C LYS A 46 -9.55 4.64 13.75
N SER A 47 -8.66 5.45 13.19
CA SER A 47 -9.04 6.69 12.50
C SER A 47 -9.92 6.42 11.28
N MET A 48 -9.60 5.37 10.51
CA MET A 48 -10.40 4.98 9.35
C MET A 48 -11.77 4.43 9.74
N GLU A 49 -11.86 3.69 10.83
CA GLU A 49 -13.12 3.19 11.37
C GLU A 49 -14.02 4.35 11.83
N ALA A 50 -13.45 5.35 12.52
CA ALA A 50 -14.15 6.57 12.88
C ALA A 50 -14.67 7.34 11.64
N MET A 51 -13.88 7.42 10.58
CA MET A 51 -14.31 8.01 9.31
C MET A 51 -15.46 7.22 8.65
N LYS A 52 -15.39 5.87 8.70
CA LYS A 52 -16.47 5.00 8.19
C LYS A 52 -17.78 5.21 8.96
N ALA A 53 -17.73 5.43 10.27
CA ALA A 53 -18.91 5.70 11.07
C ALA A 53 -19.62 6.99 10.65
N LEU A 54 -18.91 7.99 10.13
CA LEU A 54 -19.47 9.25 9.62
C LEU A 54 -19.99 9.17 8.18
N GLN A 55 -19.84 8.03 7.50
CA GLN A 55 -20.26 7.85 6.12
C GLN A 55 -21.73 8.19 5.85
N PRO A 56 -22.73 7.78 6.68
CA PRO A 56 -24.13 8.15 6.45
C PRO A 56 -24.35 9.66 6.50
N GLU A 57 -23.69 10.36 7.42
CA GLU A 57 -23.78 11.82 7.52
C GLU A 57 -23.13 12.52 6.33
N MET A 58 -22.00 12.01 5.85
CA MET A 58 -21.35 12.51 4.64
C MET A 58 -22.24 12.33 3.40
N GLN A 59 -22.92 11.19 3.27
CA GLN A 59 -23.86 10.94 2.17
C GLN A 59 -25.06 11.91 2.24
N ALA A 60 -25.58 12.19 3.43
CA ALA A 60 -26.63 13.16 3.61
C ALA A 60 -26.18 14.58 3.23
N LEU A 61 -24.96 14.97 3.62
CA LEU A 61 -24.35 16.24 3.20
C LEU A 61 -24.17 16.30 1.68
N GLN A 62 -23.68 15.22 1.06
CA GLN A 62 -23.49 15.14 -0.40
C GLN A 62 -24.82 15.31 -1.14
N ALA A 63 -25.88 14.67 -0.68
CA ALA A 63 -27.23 14.83 -1.25
C ALA A 63 -27.76 16.26 -1.11
N ARG A 64 -27.50 16.88 0.06
CA ARG A 64 -28.00 18.25 0.37
C ARG A 64 -27.25 19.36 -0.37
N TYR A 65 -25.95 19.20 -0.58
CA TYR A 65 -25.07 20.21 -1.19
C TYR A 65 -24.57 19.78 -2.59
N LYS A 66 -25.34 18.95 -3.32
CA LYS A 66 -24.97 18.38 -4.61
C LYS A 66 -24.51 19.44 -5.64
N ASP A 67 -25.16 20.59 -5.67
CA ASP A 67 -24.91 21.68 -6.60
C ASP A 67 -23.95 22.74 -6.06
N LYS A 68 -23.40 22.55 -4.85
CA LYS A 68 -22.55 23.50 -4.14
C LYS A 68 -21.30 22.81 -3.57
N PRO A 69 -20.32 22.47 -4.41
CA PRO A 69 -19.16 21.68 -4.00
C PRO A 69 -18.32 22.34 -2.90
N GLU A 70 -18.21 23.66 -2.90
CA GLU A 70 -17.46 24.40 -1.86
C GLU A 70 -18.15 24.33 -0.48
N GLU A 71 -19.48 24.48 -0.45
CA GLU A 71 -20.24 24.32 0.79
C GLU A 71 -20.19 22.88 1.31
N TYR A 72 -20.24 21.90 0.40
CA TYR A 72 -20.07 20.48 0.75
C TYR A 72 -18.72 20.24 1.44
N GLN A 73 -17.62 20.68 0.83
CA GLN A 73 -16.28 20.50 1.41
C GLN A 73 -16.17 21.15 2.80
N ARG A 74 -16.69 22.38 2.94
CA ARG A 74 -16.68 23.06 4.23
C ARG A 74 -17.46 22.28 5.29
N LYS A 75 -18.66 21.78 4.95
CA LYS A 75 -19.51 21.01 5.88
C LYS A 75 -18.90 19.65 6.24
N VAL A 76 -18.22 18.99 5.31
CA VAL A 76 -17.46 17.78 5.61
C VAL A 76 -16.31 18.05 6.58
N MET A 77 -15.58 19.15 6.40
CA MET A 77 -14.53 19.54 7.34
C MET A 77 -15.07 19.90 8.73
N GLU A 78 -16.20 20.60 8.81
CA GLU A 78 -16.90 20.88 10.06
C GLU A 78 -17.30 19.57 10.77
N LEU A 79 -17.87 18.60 10.03
CA LEU A 79 -18.24 17.28 10.53
C LEU A 79 -17.05 16.52 11.14
N TYR A 80 -15.90 16.51 10.44
CA TYR A 80 -14.68 15.89 10.96
C TYR A 80 -14.17 16.56 12.23
N GLN A 81 -14.26 17.89 12.31
CA GLN A 81 -13.84 18.64 13.49
C GLN A 81 -14.77 18.38 14.71
N GLU A 82 -16.09 18.35 14.49
CA GLU A 82 -17.08 18.05 15.53
C GLU A 82 -16.84 16.65 16.15
N HIS A 83 -16.54 15.66 15.32
CA HIS A 83 -16.29 14.29 15.76
C HIS A 83 -14.82 14.03 16.12
N LYS A 84 -13.95 15.06 16.10
CA LYS A 84 -12.50 14.95 16.39
C LYS A 84 -11.78 13.88 15.54
N VAL A 85 -12.25 13.69 14.30
CA VAL A 85 -11.66 12.76 13.33
C VAL A 85 -10.68 13.52 12.45
N ASN A 86 -9.46 12.99 12.33
CA ASN A 86 -8.44 13.57 11.46
C ASN A 86 -8.54 12.96 10.04
N PRO A 87 -8.93 13.73 9.02
CA PRO A 87 -9.01 13.24 7.64
C PRO A 87 -7.66 12.79 7.06
N LEU A 88 -6.54 13.35 7.57
CA LEU A 88 -5.20 12.94 7.16
C LEU A 88 -4.81 11.54 7.69
N GLY A 89 -5.52 11.02 8.68
CA GLY A 89 -5.28 9.67 9.21
C GLY A 89 -5.44 8.57 8.16
N GLY A 90 -6.31 8.76 7.17
CA GLY A 90 -6.55 7.81 6.08
C GLY A 90 -5.44 7.75 5.03
N CYS A 91 -4.71 8.83 4.78
CA CYS A 91 -3.62 8.87 3.79
C CYS A 91 -2.22 8.70 4.41
N LEU A 92 -2.11 8.74 5.74
CA LEU A 92 -0.84 8.60 6.44
C LEU A 92 -0.11 7.27 6.12
N PRO A 93 -0.79 6.12 6.00
CA PRO A 93 -0.14 4.86 5.59
C PRO A 93 0.63 5.00 4.28
N MET A 94 0.05 5.66 3.30
CA MET A 94 0.69 5.88 1.99
C MET A 94 1.95 6.75 2.11
N LEU A 95 1.90 7.81 2.91
CA LEU A 95 3.06 8.68 3.12
C LEU A 95 4.20 7.98 3.84
N VAL A 96 3.90 7.15 4.84
CA VAL A 96 4.90 6.34 5.53
C VAL A 96 5.47 5.25 4.62
N GLN A 97 4.65 4.70 3.72
CA GLN A 97 5.04 3.65 2.78
C GLN A 97 6.03 4.14 1.73
N LEU A 98 5.93 5.39 1.25
CA LEU A 98 6.76 5.93 0.15
C LEU A 98 8.27 5.81 0.41
N PRO A 99 8.84 6.23 1.56
CA PRO A 99 10.26 6.06 1.83
C PRO A 99 10.73 4.61 1.79
N PHE A 100 9.91 3.68 2.30
CA PHE A 100 10.22 2.25 2.25
C PHE A 100 10.20 1.71 0.84
N LEU A 101 9.21 2.11 0.05
CA LEU A 101 9.08 1.72 -1.35
C LEU A 101 10.30 2.17 -2.17
N TRP A 102 10.71 3.43 -2.01
CA TRP A 102 11.88 3.99 -2.69
C TRP A 102 13.17 3.30 -2.27
N ALA A 103 13.37 3.07 -0.97
CA ALA A 103 14.56 2.41 -0.47
C ALA A 103 14.61 0.94 -0.94
N LEU A 104 13.49 0.24 -0.90
CA LEU A 104 13.39 -1.13 -1.39
C LEU A 104 13.61 -1.22 -2.91
N PHE A 105 13.03 -0.30 -3.67
CA PHE A 105 13.27 -0.21 -5.12
C PHE A 105 14.76 -0.04 -5.44
N ALA A 106 15.45 0.85 -4.70
CA ALA A 106 16.89 1.05 -4.86
C ALA A 106 17.68 -0.21 -4.53
N VAL A 107 17.33 -0.91 -3.43
CA VAL A 107 17.97 -2.19 -3.06
C VAL A 107 17.74 -3.23 -4.14
N LEU A 108 16.49 -3.47 -4.56
CA LEU A 108 16.13 -4.52 -5.51
C LEU A 108 16.71 -4.28 -6.91
N ARG A 109 16.96 -3.03 -7.28
CA ARG A 109 17.53 -2.68 -8.57
C ARG A 109 19.04 -2.87 -8.64
N GLU A 110 19.74 -2.66 -7.52
CA GLU A 110 21.19 -2.76 -7.43
C GLU A 110 21.65 -4.15 -6.95
N PHE A 111 20.74 -4.93 -6.39
CA PHE A 111 21.07 -6.23 -5.80
C PHE A 111 21.09 -7.32 -6.88
N ASP A 112 22.19 -8.06 -6.94
CA ASP A 112 22.28 -9.24 -7.80
C ASP A 112 21.65 -10.44 -7.08
N PHE A 113 20.48 -10.85 -7.55
CA PHE A 113 19.71 -11.95 -6.96
C PHE A 113 20.15 -13.34 -7.45
N GLY A 114 21.18 -13.48 -8.28
CA GLY A 114 21.83 -14.73 -8.69
C GLY A 114 20.93 -15.95 -8.97
N THR A 115 19.76 -16.02 -8.35
CA THR A 115 18.78 -17.12 -8.44
C THR A 115 17.37 -16.59 -8.67
N GLY A 116 16.59 -17.32 -9.47
CA GLY A 116 15.17 -17.03 -9.69
C GLY A 116 14.29 -17.43 -8.51
N PHE A 117 13.00 -17.10 -8.58
CA PHE A 117 12.00 -17.50 -7.60
C PHE A 117 10.71 -17.92 -8.30
N LEU A 118 10.25 -19.14 -8.05
CA LEU A 118 9.09 -19.75 -8.73
C LEU A 118 9.27 -19.72 -10.26
N TRP A 119 8.43 -19.00 -10.98
CA TRP A 119 8.51 -18.82 -12.45
C TRP A 119 9.40 -17.63 -12.87
N LEU A 120 9.90 -16.86 -11.90
CA LEU A 120 10.71 -15.67 -12.16
C LEU A 120 12.17 -16.08 -12.36
N THR A 121 12.77 -15.68 -13.45
CA THR A 121 14.19 -15.90 -13.72
C THR A 121 15.09 -14.95 -12.93
N SER A 122 14.59 -13.76 -12.61
CA SER A 122 15.26 -12.75 -11.79
C SER A 122 14.25 -11.89 -11.06
N LEU A 123 14.54 -11.58 -9.80
CA LEU A 123 13.72 -10.66 -8.99
C LEU A 123 13.95 -9.19 -9.32
N SER A 124 15.06 -8.87 -10.00
CA SER A 124 15.36 -7.52 -10.50
C SER A 124 14.69 -7.21 -11.84
N ALA A 125 14.24 -8.23 -12.58
CA ALA A 125 13.52 -8.07 -13.84
C ALA A 125 12.01 -8.06 -13.63
N PRO A 126 11.23 -7.50 -14.58
CA PRO A 126 9.78 -7.61 -14.58
C PRO A 126 9.31 -9.07 -14.72
N ASP A 127 8.09 -9.34 -14.27
CA ASP A 127 7.47 -10.66 -14.39
C ASP A 127 7.08 -10.95 -15.86
N PRO A 128 7.68 -11.97 -16.50
CA PRO A 128 7.41 -12.28 -17.91
C PRO A 128 6.02 -12.86 -18.16
N LEU A 129 5.36 -13.41 -17.13
CA LEU A 129 4.03 -14.01 -17.22
C LEU A 129 2.90 -13.07 -16.79
N TYR A 130 3.21 -11.84 -16.35
CA TYR A 130 2.26 -10.84 -15.84
C TYR A 130 1.39 -11.32 -14.67
N ILE A 131 1.74 -12.41 -14.00
CA ILE A 131 1.01 -12.95 -12.85
C ILE A 131 1.07 -11.97 -11.69
N LEU A 132 2.27 -11.45 -11.37
CA LEU A 132 2.46 -10.49 -10.28
C LEU A 132 1.74 -9.15 -10.53
N PRO A 133 1.78 -8.53 -11.72
CA PRO A 133 0.97 -7.35 -12.03
C PRO A 133 -0.53 -7.57 -11.81
N ILE A 134 -1.06 -8.72 -12.23
CA ILE A 134 -2.47 -9.08 -12.01
C ILE A 134 -2.76 -9.24 -10.52
N LEU A 135 -1.90 -9.97 -9.78
CA LEU A 135 -2.03 -10.13 -8.33
C LEU A 135 -1.94 -8.80 -7.60
N SER A 136 -1.07 -7.89 -8.03
CA SER A 136 -0.96 -6.55 -7.44
C SER A 136 -2.25 -5.75 -7.62
N ALA A 137 -2.88 -5.81 -8.79
CA ALA A 137 -4.16 -5.17 -9.05
C ALA A 137 -5.28 -5.78 -8.18
N VAL A 138 -5.38 -7.11 -8.15
CA VAL A 138 -6.43 -7.81 -7.39
C VAL A 138 -6.28 -7.55 -5.89
N THR A 139 -5.08 -7.69 -5.34
CA THR A 139 -4.85 -7.45 -3.90
C THR A 139 -5.06 -5.99 -3.51
N THR A 140 -4.67 -5.04 -4.36
CA THR A 140 -4.94 -3.61 -4.16
C THR A 140 -6.45 -3.34 -4.17
N TYR A 141 -7.19 -3.96 -5.08
CA TYR A 141 -8.66 -3.82 -5.13
C TYR A 141 -9.32 -4.36 -3.85
N ILE A 142 -8.93 -5.57 -3.41
CA ILE A 142 -9.44 -6.17 -2.16
C ILE A 142 -9.12 -5.26 -0.96
N GLN A 143 -7.88 -4.80 -0.84
CA GLN A 143 -7.48 -3.90 0.23
C GLN A 143 -8.31 -2.60 0.22
N MET A 144 -8.51 -2.00 -0.95
CA MET A 144 -9.34 -0.80 -1.07
C MET A 144 -10.80 -1.04 -0.71
N MET A 145 -11.38 -2.18 -1.08
CA MET A 145 -12.73 -2.57 -0.64
C MET A 145 -12.86 -2.63 0.88
N MET A 146 -11.83 -3.14 1.55
CA MET A 146 -11.82 -3.27 3.02
C MET A 146 -11.59 -1.93 3.72
N THR A 147 -10.83 -1.02 3.10
CA THR A 147 -10.42 0.24 3.71
C THR A 147 -11.23 1.45 3.29
N SER A 148 -11.88 1.43 2.11
CA SER A 148 -12.65 2.57 1.59
C SER A 148 -13.82 2.92 2.50
N ALA A 149 -13.85 4.19 2.92
CA ALA A 149 -14.87 4.73 3.81
C ALA A 149 -15.93 5.55 3.06
N ASP A 150 -15.73 5.89 1.78
CA ASP A 150 -16.55 6.91 1.10
C ASP A 150 -17.08 6.42 -0.26
N ALA A 151 -18.38 6.64 -0.46
CA ALA A 151 -19.05 6.36 -1.74
C ALA A 151 -18.55 7.26 -2.88
N SER A 152 -18.00 8.44 -2.58
CA SER A 152 -17.40 9.36 -3.56
C SER A 152 -16.09 8.80 -4.15
N GLN A 153 -15.44 7.85 -3.45
CA GLN A 153 -14.19 7.23 -3.88
C GLN A 153 -14.39 5.98 -4.76
N LYS A 154 -15.62 5.65 -5.15
CA LYS A 154 -15.90 4.45 -5.98
C LYS A 154 -15.10 4.42 -7.27
N SER A 155 -14.95 5.55 -7.95
CA SER A 155 -14.14 5.61 -9.18
C SER A 155 -12.66 5.32 -8.90
N MET A 156 -12.13 5.82 -7.79
CA MET A 156 -10.74 5.61 -7.37
C MET A 156 -10.49 4.14 -7.00
N MET A 157 -11.49 3.46 -6.44
CA MET A 157 -11.46 2.05 -6.09
C MET A 157 -11.25 1.12 -7.31
N PHE A 158 -11.63 1.55 -8.51
CA PHE A 158 -11.39 0.81 -9.75
C PHE A 158 -10.15 1.32 -10.51
N ILE A 159 -9.94 2.63 -10.55
CA ILE A 159 -8.85 3.25 -11.30
C ILE A 159 -7.49 2.89 -10.67
N MET A 160 -7.37 2.97 -9.34
CA MET A 160 -6.09 2.78 -8.65
C MET A 160 -5.54 1.35 -8.77
N PRO A 161 -6.32 0.27 -8.58
CA PRO A 161 -5.85 -1.10 -8.80
C PRO A 161 -5.38 -1.34 -10.24
N VAL A 162 -6.12 -0.84 -11.23
CA VAL A 162 -5.73 -0.96 -12.64
C VAL A 162 -4.43 -0.20 -12.91
N PHE A 163 -4.30 1.00 -12.35
CA PHE A 163 -3.09 1.82 -12.48
C PHE A 163 -1.87 1.13 -11.83
N ILE A 164 -2.03 0.59 -10.63
CA ILE A 164 -0.97 -0.17 -9.93
C ILE A 164 -0.59 -1.42 -10.73
N GLY A 165 -1.56 -2.19 -11.22
CA GLY A 165 -1.30 -3.34 -12.09
C GLY A 165 -0.52 -2.96 -13.35
N TYR A 166 -0.92 -1.88 -14.01
CA TYR A 166 -0.24 -1.37 -15.21
C TYR A 166 1.20 -0.94 -14.96
N ILE A 167 1.45 -0.18 -13.89
CA ILE A 167 2.82 0.22 -13.52
C ILE A 167 3.66 -0.99 -13.14
N SER A 168 3.07 -1.97 -12.46
CA SER A 168 3.75 -3.19 -12.01
C SER A 168 4.32 -4.03 -13.16
N ILE A 169 3.82 -3.85 -14.39
CA ILE A 169 4.34 -4.51 -15.60
C ILE A 169 5.83 -4.18 -15.82
N ASN A 170 6.23 -2.96 -15.49
CA ASN A 170 7.59 -2.47 -15.72
C ASN A 170 8.46 -2.49 -14.46
N PHE A 171 7.92 -2.91 -13.32
CA PHE A 171 8.66 -2.93 -12.07
C PHE A 171 9.37 -4.26 -11.84
N PRO A 172 10.51 -4.25 -11.11
CA PRO A 172 11.17 -5.47 -10.66
C PRO A 172 10.18 -6.40 -9.93
N ALA A 173 10.20 -7.68 -10.27
CA ALA A 173 9.29 -8.68 -9.69
C ALA A 173 9.36 -8.71 -8.16
N GLY A 174 10.54 -8.54 -7.57
CA GLY A 174 10.73 -8.46 -6.11
C GLY A 174 9.96 -7.31 -5.47
N LEU A 175 9.83 -6.15 -6.14
CA LEU A 175 9.04 -5.01 -5.66
C LEU A 175 7.54 -5.32 -5.71
N VAL A 176 7.10 -6.00 -6.76
CA VAL A 176 5.69 -6.39 -6.90
C VAL A 176 5.31 -7.47 -5.87
N ILE A 177 6.22 -8.43 -5.59
CA ILE A 177 6.03 -9.40 -4.48
C ILE A 177 5.85 -8.64 -3.15
N TYR A 178 6.74 -7.69 -2.84
CA TYR A 178 6.60 -6.86 -1.66
C TYR A 178 5.24 -6.17 -1.61
N TRP A 179 4.79 -5.58 -2.73
CA TRP A 179 3.50 -4.91 -2.83
C TRP A 179 2.32 -5.86 -2.56
N VAL A 180 2.31 -7.03 -3.22
CA VAL A 180 1.26 -8.05 -3.05
C VAL A 180 1.19 -8.53 -1.61
N VAL A 181 2.33 -8.93 -1.02
CA VAL A 181 2.39 -9.38 0.38
C VAL A 181 1.96 -8.27 1.32
N SER A 182 2.37 -7.04 1.04
CA SER A 182 2.00 -5.85 1.82
C SER A 182 0.49 -5.57 1.83
N ASN A 183 -0.21 -5.85 0.74
CA ASN A 183 -1.66 -5.67 0.63
C ASN A 183 -2.46 -6.76 1.37
N LEU A 184 -1.86 -7.93 1.62
CA LEU A 184 -2.52 -9.04 2.32
C LEU A 184 -2.50 -8.89 3.85
N PHE A 185 -1.72 -7.94 4.35
CA PHE A 185 -1.55 -7.60 5.77
C PHE A 185 -2.06 -6.20 6.07
#